data_50fc7bf97814050f6a22f0f7c81b61b4
#
_entry.id   50fc7bf97814050f6a22f0f7c81b61b4
#
_cell.length_a   1.000
_cell.length_b   1.000
_cell.length_c   1.000
_cell.angle_alpha   90.00
_cell.angle_beta   90.00
_cell.angle_gamma   90.00
#
_symmetry.space_group_name_H-M   'P 1'
#
loop_
_entity.id
_entity.type
_entity.pdbx_description
1 polymer ?
#
loop_
_entity_poly.entity_id
_entity_poly.type
_entity_poly.pdbx_seq_one_letter_code
_entity_poly.pdbx_strand_id
1 'polypeptide(L)'
;GDIYPCHMFIPGKYMLLDNIFLGDFDLQASKPAVDELEMYTKLGREPCRDCWARNICNMCFYRVYQTQWSADARDKLADHCKILKNQLEKTILYLSNMQQAERKALYDAIGKLQPVKHDETQ
;
A
#
# COMPACT_ATOMS: atom_id res chain seq x y z
N GLY A 1 -8.14 23.19 -1.79
CA GLY A 1 -8.01 21.89 -1.49
C GLY A 1 -7.86 20.87 -2.58
N ASP A 2 -6.65 20.75 -3.15
CA ASP A 2 -6.36 19.70 -4.12
C ASP A 2 -6.43 18.32 -3.47
N ILE A 3 -7.07 17.36 -4.16
CA ILE A 3 -7.23 15.98 -3.73
C ILE A 3 -6.21 15.11 -4.47
N TYR A 4 -5.39 14.38 -3.73
CA TYR A 4 -4.39 13.44 -4.25
C TYR A 4 -4.63 12.03 -3.69
N PRO A 5 -4.20 10.97 -4.41
CA PRO A 5 -4.34 9.59 -3.93
C PRO A 5 -3.61 9.33 -2.61
N CYS A 6 -2.52 10.06 -2.36
CA CYS A 6 -1.77 10.00 -1.12
C CYS A 6 -0.84 11.23 -1.02
N HIS A 7 -0.41 11.56 0.21
CA HIS A 7 0.44 12.72 0.49
C HIS A 7 1.77 12.73 -0.30
N MET A 8 2.26 11.59 -0.75
CA MET A 8 3.50 11.48 -1.53
C MET A 8 3.40 12.09 -2.93
N PHE A 9 2.20 12.32 -3.44
CA PHE A 9 1.98 12.95 -4.76
C PHE A 9 1.92 14.48 -4.69
N ILE A 10 1.73 15.07 -3.51
CA ILE A 10 1.57 16.51 -3.31
C ILE A 10 2.77 17.31 -3.82
N PRO A 11 4.04 16.97 -3.52
CA PRO A 11 5.19 17.80 -3.90
C PRO A 11 5.36 17.98 -5.39
N GLY A 12 4.99 16.97 -6.18
CA GLY A 12 5.11 16.99 -7.64
C GLY A 12 3.83 17.39 -8.37
N LYS A 13 2.73 17.57 -7.65
CA LYS A 13 1.37 17.77 -8.20
C LYS A 13 0.97 16.72 -9.25
N TYR A 14 1.51 15.51 -9.09
CA TYR A 14 1.16 14.40 -9.96
C TYR A 14 -0.15 13.77 -9.52
N MET A 15 -0.96 13.30 -10.47
CA MET A 15 -2.21 12.60 -10.21
C MET A 15 -3.18 13.39 -9.33
N LEU A 16 -3.36 14.66 -9.65
CA LEU A 16 -4.45 15.46 -9.09
C LEU A 16 -5.77 14.80 -9.46
N LEU A 17 -6.54 14.38 -8.46
CA LEU A 17 -7.85 13.78 -8.67
C LEU A 17 -8.92 14.85 -8.81
N ASP A 18 -8.92 15.84 -7.92
CA ASP A 18 -9.91 16.89 -7.88
C ASP A 18 -9.50 18.03 -6.94
N ASN A 19 -10.35 19.05 -6.80
CA ASN A 19 -10.19 20.12 -5.85
C ASN A 19 -11.51 20.43 -5.14
N ILE A 20 -11.56 20.28 -3.81
CA ILE A 20 -12.76 20.44 -2.98
C ILE A 20 -13.36 21.85 -3.01
N PHE A 21 -12.64 22.85 -3.49
CA PHE A 21 -13.14 24.23 -3.60
C PHE A 21 -13.78 24.55 -4.95
N LEU A 22 -13.67 23.62 -5.94
CA LEU A 22 -14.21 23.85 -7.28
C LEU A 22 -15.63 23.31 -7.47
N GLY A 23 -16.19 22.65 -6.46
CA GLY A 23 -17.53 22.07 -6.50
C GLY A 23 -17.58 20.66 -5.94
N ASP A 24 -18.63 19.94 -6.29
CA ASP A 24 -18.80 18.54 -5.89
C ASP A 24 -17.76 17.65 -6.59
N PHE A 25 -17.19 16.72 -5.84
CA PHE A 25 -16.25 15.74 -6.38
C PHE A 25 -16.90 14.92 -7.50
N ASP A 26 -16.36 15.06 -8.72
CA ASP A 26 -16.84 14.34 -9.89
C ASP A 26 -15.95 13.13 -10.18
N LEU A 27 -16.46 11.95 -9.84
CA LEU A 27 -15.77 10.67 -10.10
C LEU A 27 -15.56 10.44 -11.60
N GLN A 28 -16.43 10.96 -12.47
CA GLN A 28 -16.31 10.78 -13.92
C GLN A 28 -15.18 11.65 -14.49
N ALA A 29 -15.07 12.89 -14.01
CA ALA A 29 -13.96 13.77 -14.37
C ALA A 29 -12.61 13.23 -13.86
N SER A 30 -12.60 12.58 -12.70
CA SER A 30 -11.40 11.98 -12.11
C SER A 30 -11.04 10.62 -12.71
N LYS A 31 -11.92 10.02 -13.53
CA LYS A 31 -11.77 8.67 -14.07
C LYS A 31 -10.42 8.44 -14.77
N PRO A 32 -9.90 9.32 -15.63
CA PRO A 32 -8.61 9.09 -16.29
C PRO A 32 -7.44 8.94 -15.30
N ALA A 33 -7.43 9.72 -14.22
CA ALA A 33 -6.41 9.61 -13.18
C ALA A 33 -6.58 8.33 -12.35
N VAL A 34 -7.82 7.91 -12.09
CA VAL A 34 -8.12 6.65 -11.41
C VAL A 34 -7.70 5.45 -12.26
N ASP A 35 -8.03 5.45 -13.57
CA ASP A 35 -7.65 4.39 -14.51
C ASP A 35 -6.11 4.30 -14.62
N GLU A 36 -5.40 5.42 -14.63
CA GLU A 36 -3.94 5.44 -14.58
C GLU A 36 -3.42 4.83 -13.27
N LEU A 37 -4.02 5.17 -12.13
CA LEU A 37 -3.65 4.59 -10.83
C LEU A 37 -3.78 3.07 -10.79
N GLU A 38 -4.80 2.51 -11.42
CA GLU A 38 -5.01 1.07 -11.45
C GLU A 38 -3.80 0.30 -11.99
N MET A 39 -3.10 0.86 -12.99
CA MET A 39 -1.89 0.24 -13.57
C MET A 39 -0.75 0.08 -12.55
N TYR A 40 -0.74 0.89 -11.49
CA TYR A 40 0.30 0.83 -10.44
C TYR A 40 -0.16 0.07 -9.21
N THR A 41 -1.39 -0.41 -9.19
CA THR A 41 -1.90 -1.26 -8.11
C THR A 41 -1.32 -2.68 -8.21
N LYS A 42 -1.50 -3.46 -7.15
CA LYS A 42 -1.09 -4.88 -7.14
C LYS A 42 -1.92 -5.74 -8.08
N LEU A 43 -3.10 -5.30 -8.47
CA LEU A 43 -3.97 -6.01 -9.41
C LEU A 43 -3.68 -5.62 -10.86
N GLY A 44 -3.33 -4.36 -11.11
CA GLY A 44 -3.00 -3.86 -12.44
C GLY A 44 -1.64 -4.32 -12.98
N ARG A 45 -0.67 -4.60 -12.08
CA ARG A 45 0.69 -5.03 -12.49
C ARG A 45 0.81 -6.54 -12.59
N GLU A 46 1.25 -7.03 -13.75
CA GLU A 46 1.50 -8.47 -13.95
C GLU A 46 2.38 -9.12 -12.87
N PRO A 47 3.58 -8.57 -12.53
CA PRO A 47 4.42 -9.21 -11.53
C PRO A 47 3.80 -9.28 -10.13
N CYS A 48 2.80 -8.44 -9.84
CA CYS A 48 2.10 -8.42 -8.56
C CYS A 48 0.81 -9.23 -8.58
N ARG A 49 0.13 -9.30 -9.73
CA ARG A 49 -1.14 -10.03 -9.90
C ARG A 49 -1.01 -11.48 -9.49
N ASP A 50 0.07 -12.13 -9.93
CA ASP A 50 0.33 -13.55 -9.68
C ASP A 50 1.28 -13.80 -8.50
N CYS A 51 1.61 -12.74 -7.75
CA CYS A 51 2.52 -12.83 -6.63
C CYS A 51 1.83 -13.45 -5.40
N TRP A 52 2.42 -14.51 -4.83
CA TRP A 52 1.92 -15.15 -3.61
C TRP A 52 1.79 -14.18 -2.42
N ALA A 53 2.70 -13.19 -2.34
CA ALA A 53 2.72 -12.21 -1.26
C ALA A 53 1.72 -11.05 -1.46
N ARG A 54 0.98 -11.01 -2.56
CA ARG A 54 0.13 -9.86 -2.95
C ARG A 54 -0.75 -9.32 -1.83
N ASN A 55 -1.41 -10.21 -1.10
CA ASN A 55 -2.40 -9.82 -0.10
C ASN A 55 -1.79 -9.33 1.22
N ILE A 56 -0.55 -9.70 1.49
CA ILE A 56 0.19 -9.32 2.72
C ILE A 56 1.34 -8.34 2.44
N CYS A 57 1.56 -7.99 1.17
CA CYS A 57 2.59 -7.07 0.75
C CYS A 57 2.20 -5.62 1.10
N ASN A 58 3.10 -4.89 1.76
CA ASN A 58 2.93 -3.47 2.09
C ASN A 58 3.61 -2.51 1.09
N MET A 59 3.92 -3.00 -0.11
CA MET A 59 4.56 -2.16 -1.14
C MET A 59 3.70 -0.94 -1.46
N CYS A 60 4.28 0.23 -1.29
CA CYS A 60 3.64 1.50 -1.60
C CYS A 60 3.49 1.69 -3.11
N PHE A 61 2.30 1.99 -3.58
CA PHE A 61 2.04 2.19 -5.01
C PHE A 61 2.73 3.45 -5.57
N TYR A 62 3.01 4.47 -4.77
CA TYR A 62 3.81 5.61 -5.19
C TYR A 62 5.23 5.21 -5.62
N ARG A 63 5.87 4.29 -4.90
CA ARG A 63 7.17 3.74 -5.31
C ARG A 63 7.10 3.03 -6.66
N VAL A 64 6.00 2.34 -6.90
CA VAL A 64 5.74 1.69 -8.19
C VAL A 64 5.55 2.74 -9.28
N TYR A 65 4.76 3.77 -9.01
CA TYR A 65 4.53 4.89 -9.91
C TYR A 65 5.84 5.57 -10.34
N GLN A 66 6.78 5.75 -9.41
CA GLN A 66 8.09 6.34 -9.71
C GLN A 66 8.92 5.55 -10.73
N THR A 67 8.66 4.25 -10.91
CA THR A 67 9.45 3.41 -11.83
C THR A 67 9.27 3.77 -13.30
N GLN A 68 8.22 4.49 -13.65
CA GLN A 68 8.02 4.93 -15.04
C GLN A 68 9.07 5.95 -15.50
N TRP A 69 9.70 6.68 -14.56
CA TRP A 69 10.61 7.76 -14.89
C TRP A 69 12.10 7.43 -14.72
N SER A 70 12.43 6.31 -14.12
CA SER A 70 13.83 5.99 -13.81
C SER A 70 14.10 4.49 -13.83
N ALA A 71 15.14 4.09 -14.56
CA ALA A 71 15.65 2.71 -14.51
C ALA A 71 16.13 2.35 -13.10
N ASP A 72 16.84 3.25 -12.43
CA ASP A 72 17.29 3.09 -11.05
C ASP A 72 16.12 2.85 -10.09
N ALA A 73 14.99 3.54 -10.27
CA ALA A 73 13.79 3.29 -9.46
C ALA A 73 13.20 1.89 -9.71
N ARG A 74 13.29 1.36 -10.95
CA ARG A 74 12.86 -0.01 -11.25
C ARG A 74 13.73 -1.04 -10.57
N ASP A 75 15.06 -0.87 -10.61
CA ASP A 75 16.01 -1.79 -9.99
C ASP A 75 15.85 -1.79 -8.47
N LYS A 76 15.74 -0.62 -7.86
CA LYS A 76 15.47 -0.47 -6.42
C LYS A 76 14.14 -1.08 -6.01
N LEU A 77 13.11 -0.99 -6.85
CA LEU A 77 11.82 -1.63 -6.58
C LEU A 77 11.95 -3.16 -6.63
N ALA A 78 12.68 -3.70 -7.61
CA ALA A 78 12.91 -5.14 -7.75
C ALA A 78 13.66 -5.71 -6.54
N ASP A 79 14.70 -5.02 -6.08
CA ASP A 79 15.46 -5.43 -4.89
C ASP A 79 14.63 -5.33 -3.61
N HIS A 80 13.86 -4.25 -3.45
CA HIS A 80 12.95 -4.12 -2.33
C HIS A 80 11.90 -5.24 -2.32
N CYS A 81 11.39 -5.62 -3.49
CA CYS A 81 10.44 -6.72 -3.62
C CYS A 81 11.04 -8.06 -3.19
N LYS A 82 12.31 -8.35 -3.54
CA LYS A 82 13.05 -9.56 -3.10
C LYS A 82 13.23 -9.57 -1.58
N ILE A 83 13.67 -8.44 -1.00
CA ILE A 83 13.87 -8.30 0.46
C ILE A 83 12.55 -8.55 1.18
N LEU A 84 11.47 -7.90 0.74
CA LEU A 84 10.15 -8.03 1.35
C LEU A 84 9.63 -9.46 1.31
N LYS A 85 9.74 -10.14 0.17
CA LYS A 85 9.34 -11.56 0.03
C LYS A 85 10.12 -12.46 0.99
N ASN A 86 11.44 -12.28 1.07
CA ASN A 86 12.28 -13.05 2.00
C ASN A 86 11.89 -12.79 3.47
N GLN A 87 11.59 -11.55 3.84
CA GLN A 87 11.10 -11.22 5.18
C GLN A 87 9.76 -11.87 5.47
N LEU A 88 8.81 -11.83 4.53
CA LEU A 88 7.51 -12.47 4.67
C LEU A 88 7.62 -13.99 4.80
N GLU A 89 8.45 -14.64 3.99
CA GLU A 89 8.71 -16.08 4.10
C GLU A 89 9.25 -16.45 5.48
N LYS A 90 10.27 -15.75 5.95
CA LYS A 90 10.83 -15.97 7.29
C LYS A 90 9.80 -15.77 8.39
N THR A 91 8.97 -14.73 8.26
CA THR A 91 7.90 -14.45 9.23
C THR A 91 6.86 -15.56 9.23
N ILE A 92 6.42 -16.03 8.07
CA ILE A 92 5.45 -17.12 7.94
C ILE A 92 6.02 -18.41 8.55
N LEU A 93 7.28 -18.76 8.22
CA LEU A 93 7.96 -19.92 8.78
C LEU A 93 8.08 -19.83 10.31
N TYR A 94 8.47 -18.67 10.82
CA TYR A 94 8.53 -18.45 12.27
C TYR A 94 7.17 -18.66 12.92
N LEU A 95 6.12 -18.03 12.41
CA LEU A 95 4.76 -18.14 12.94
C LEU A 95 4.21 -19.56 12.83
N SER A 96 4.54 -20.30 11.76
CA SER A 96 4.09 -21.69 11.56
C SER A 96 4.71 -22.64 12.58
N ASN A 97 5.93 -22.36 13.02
CA ASN A 97 6.67 -23.16 13.99
C ASN A 97 6.42 -22.77 15.46
N MET A 98 5.67 -21.68 15.69
CA MET A 98 5.35 -21.26 17.07
C MET A 98 4.47 -22.27 17.79
N GLN A 99 4.80 -22.52 19.06
CA GLN A 99 3.95 -23.29 19.98
C GLN A 99 2.62 -22.56 20.24
N GLN A 100 1.59 -23.33 20.60
CA GLN A 100 0.26 -22.74 20.83
C GLN A 100 0.26 -21.68 21.95
N ALA A 101 1.04 -21.90 23.01
CA ALA A 101 1.19 -20.92 24.10
C ALA A 101 1.84 -19.61 23.64
N GLU A 102 2.87 -19.70 22.80
CA GLU A 102 3.55 -18.53 22.21
C GLU A 102 2.62 -17.75 21.27
N ARG A 103 1.86 -18.45 20.42
CA ARG A 103 0.83 -17.81 19.57
C ARG A 103 -0.18 -17.04 20.41
N LYS A 104 -0.69 -17.66 21.47
CA LYS A 104 -1.64 -17.00 22.36
C LYS A 104 -1.02 -15.73 22.98
N ALA A 105 0.20 -15.81 23.49
CA ALA A 105 0.89 -14.67 24.05
C ALA A 105 1.09 -13.54 23.04
N LEU A 106 1.40 -13.87 21.77
CA LEU A 106 1.52 -12.92 20.69
C LEU A 106 0.18 -12.23 20.39
N TYR A 107 -0.92 -12.99 20.26
CA TYR A 107 -2.25 -12.41 20.05
C TYR A 107 -2.70 -11.52 21.19
N ASP A 108 -2.44 -11.93 22.44
CA ASP A 108 -2.76 -11.13 23.62
C ASP A 108 -1.95 -9.82 23.65
N ALA A 109 -0.69 -9.85 23.20
CA ALA A 109 0.16 -8.67 23.10
C ALA A 109 -0.34 -7.71 21.98
N ILE A 110 -0.69 -8.24 20.81
CA ILE A 110 -1.23 -7.44 19.69
C ILE A 110 -2.58 -6.83 20.08
N GLY A 111 -3.44 -7.57 20.75
CA GLY A 111 -4.74 -7.06 21.21
C GLY A 111 -4.60 -5.86 22.17
N LYS A 112 -3.51 -5.81 22.95
CA LYS A 112 -3.22 -4.66 23.80
C LYS A 112 -2.71 -3.43 23.05
N LEU A 113 -2.24 -3.59 21.81
CA LEU A 113 -1.74 -2.52 20.95
C LEU A 113 -2.83 -1.90 20.07
N GLN A 114 -4.09 -2.36 20.18
CA GLN A 114 -5.19 -1.77 19.40
C GLN A 114 -5.40 -0.31 19.80
N PRO A 115 -5.58 0.59 18.81
CA PRO A 115 -5.72 2.01 19.10
C PRO A 115 -6.94 2.28 19.97
N VAL A 116 -6.78 3.27 20.84
CA VAL A 116 -7.82 3.86 21.66
C VAL A 116 -9.09 4.00 20.81
N LYS A 117 -10.18 3.37 21.24
CA LYS A 117 -11.51 3.62 20.66
C LYS A 117 -11.73 5.13 20.71
N HIS A 118 -11.84 5.76 19.56
CA HIS A 118 -12.43 7.10 19.51
C HIS A 118 -13.84 6.93 20.03
N ASP A 119 -14.11 7.46 21.22
CA ASP A 119 -15.46 7.59 21.73
C ASP A 119 -16.27 8.37 20.68
N GLU A 120 -17.20 7.68 20.05
CA GLU A 120 -18.26 8.30 19.26
C GLU A 120 -19.21 9.01 20.23
N THR A 121 -18.76 10.16 20.74
CA THR A 121 -19.64 11.11 21.41
C THR A 121 -19.38 12.47 20.79
N GLN A 122 -20.12 12.77 19.71
CA GLN A 122 -20.84 14.05 19.50
C GLN A 122 -21.71 13.96 18.24
#